data_6d5154be559bcdb308664b0b4ebe779e
#
_entry.id   6d5154be559bcdb308664b0b4ebe779e
#
_cell.length_a   1.000
_cell.length_b   1.000
_cell.length_c   1.000
_cell.angle_alpha   90.00
_cell.angle_beta   90.00
_cell.angle_gamma   90.00
#
_symmetry.space_group_name_H-M   'P 1'
#
loop_
_entity.id
_entity.type
_entity.pdbx_description
1 polymer ?
#
loop_
_entity_poly.entity_id
_entity_poly.type
_entity_poly.pdbx_seq_one_letter_code
_entity_poly.pdbx_strand_id
1 'polypeptide(L)'
;LTVFTDLSWFKVMDLTGKITLDLIELIQSLANRWWSARVERKQLVAQLREVDERVSEVSAPIVLDRREQAKVKERLIEREESLNKHMSERVNRPAPVITPPAAPKAPEPSKRVLKEKQVNLFEDSALAGSLPPISILDVAEKVQKKYSPEYLEAMSRLLEIKLKEFGVEVIVESVHPGPVITRFEIQPAAGVKVSRISGLAKDLARSMAIISVRVVEVIPGKTTVGIEIPNEDRQIVRFSEVLSSPEYDEAKSPVTLALGHDIGGKPVITDLAKMPHLLVAGTTGSGKSVGVNAMILSILFKSTPEEARLIMIDPKMLELSIYEGIPHLLCPVVTDMKEAANALRWSVAEMERRYKLMSKMGVRNLAGFNRKVKDAEEAGEPLSDPLYKRESMHDEAPLLKTLPTIVVVVDEFADMMMIVGKKVEELIARIAQKARAAGIHLILATQRPSVDVITGLIKANIPTRIAFQVS
;
A
#
# COMPACT_ATOMS: atom_id res chain seq x y z
N LEU A 1 47.21 19.68 37.51
CA LEU A 1 46.55 18.83 36.49
C LEU A 1 45.57 19.63 35.63
N THR A 2 44.88 20.61 36.20
CA THR A 2 43.90 21.47 35.47
C THR A 2 44.55 22.41 34.40
N VAL A 3 45.84 22.65 34.49
CA VAL A 3 46.55 23.53 33.57
C VAL A 3 47.00 22.81 32.26
N PHE A 4 46.98 21.48 32.24
CA PHE A 4 47.48 20.69 31.09
C PHE A 4 46.38 19.97 30.28
N THR A 5 45.12 19.91 30.76
CA THR A 5 44.08 19.05 30.11
C THR A 5 42.76 19.77 29.81
N ASP A 6 42.59 21.06 30.09
CA ASP A 6 41.34 21.83 29.96
C ASP A 6 40.09 21.15 30.62
N LEU A 7 40.28 20.15 31.46
CA LEU A 7 39.24 19.42 32.16
C LEU A 7 38.98 20.04 33.52
N SER A 8 37.83 20.68 33.71
CA SER A 8 37.35 21.17 35.00
C SER A 8 37.03 19.99 35.93
N TRP A 9 37.65 19.97 37.14
CA TRP A 9 37.39 19.00 38.20
C TRP A 9 35.91 18.88 38.54
N PHE A 10 35.15 19.96 38.44
CA PHE A 10 33.70 19.96 38.66
C PHE A 10 32.95 19.09 37.61
N LYS A 11 33.36 19.11 36.34
CA LYS A 11 32.77 18.26 35.30
C LYS A 11 33.07 16.77 35.51
N VAL A 12 34.27 16.45 36.00
CA VAL A 12 34.65 15.06 36.32
C VAL A 12 33.87 14.53 37.51
N MET A 13 33.69 15.35 38.55
CA MET A 13 32.90 14.99 39.73
C MET A 13 31.41 14.83 39.40
N ASP A 14 30.86 15.67 38.55
CA ASP A 14 29.46 15.62 38.10
C ASP A 14 29.21 14.40 37.23
N LEU A 15 30.13 14.07 36.32
CA LEU A 15 30.06 12.88 35.48
C LEU A 15 30.18 11.58 36.31
N THR A 16 31.13 11.54 37.27
CA THR A 16 31.27 10.35 38.14
C THR A 16 30.08 10.20 39.07
N GLY A 17 29.53 11.31 39.61
CA GLY A 17 28.30 11.31 40.41
C GLY A 17 27.09 10.78 39.63
N LYS A 18 26.94 11.21 38.40
CA LYS A 18 25.86 10.75 37.54
C LYS A 18 25.97 9.26 37.20
N ILE A 19 27.17 8.79 36.81
CA ILE A 19 27.42 7.36 36.54
C ILE A 19 27.16 6.49 37.77
N THR A 20 27.54 6.95 38.97
CA THR A 20 27.28 6.18 40.19
C THR A 20 25.80 6.11 40.53
N LEU A 21 25.03 7.18 40.33
CA LEU A 21 23.58 7.20 40.55
C LEU A 21 22.87 6.29 39.56
N ASP A 22 23.20 6.36 38.28
CA ASP A 22 22.63 5.51 37.22
C ASP A 22 22.95 4.01 37.51
N LEU A 23 24.13 3.70 38.00
CA LEU A 23 24.51 2.34 38.39
C LEU A 23 23.71 1.83 39.61
N ILE A 24 23.46 2.69 40.58
CA ILE A 24 22.64 2.36 41.77
C ILE A 24 21.18 2.10 41.33
N GLU A 25 20.61 2.93 40.49
CA GLU A 25 19.26 2.73 39.92
C GLU A 25 19.16 1.43 39.14
N LEU A 26 20.17 1.11 38.33
CA LEU A 26 20.22 -0.15 37.57
C LEU A 26 20.24 -1.36 38.51
N ILE A 27 21.07 -1.34 39.55
CA ILE A 27 21.15 -2.42 40.54
C ILE A 27 19.83 -2.56 41.29
N GLN A 28 19.21 -1.45 41.72
CA GLN A 28 17.91 -1.48 42.38
C GLN A 28 16.80 -2.05 41.46
N SER A 29 16.78 -1.67 40.18
CA SER A 29 15.82 -2.19 39.23
C SER A 29 15.98 -3.70 39.00
N LEU A 30 17.21 -4.19 38.89
CA LEU A 30 17.52 -5.62 38.75
C LEU A 30 17.15 -6.41 40.03
N ALA A 31 17.43 -5.86 41.19
CA ALA A 31 17.07 -6.46 42.48
C ALA A 31 15.55 -6.57 42.66
N ASN A 32 14.81 -5.51 42.29
CA ASN A 32 13.35 -5.51 42.34
C ASN A 32 12.73 -6.53 41.35
N ARG A 33 13.26 -6.63 40.14
CA ARG A 33 12.82 -7.65 39.18
C ARG A 33 13.09 -9.07 39.64
N TRP A 34 14.25 -9.31 40.24
CA TRP A 34 14.59 -10.60 40.81
C TRP A 34 13.71 -10.96 42.00
N TRP A 35 13.42 -9.98 42.87
CA TRP A 35 12.56 -10.18 44.04
C TRP A 35 11.11 -10.46 43.63
N SER A 36 10.53 -9.71 42.66
CA SER A 36 9.18 -9.94 42.16
C SER A 36 9.05 -11.32 41.53
N ALA A 37 10.00 -11.72 40.68
CA ALA A 37 10.00 -13.05 40.06
C ALA A 37 10.11 -14.19 41.12
N ARG A 38 10.80 -13.95 42.23
CA ARG A 38 10.92 -14.92 43.31
C ARG A 38 9.64 -15.03 44.14
N VAL A 39 8.93 -13.92 44.33
CA VAL A 39 7.60 -13.90 45.00
C VAL A 39 6.56 -14.59 44.13
N GLU A 40 6.48 -14.29 42.85
CA GLU A 40 5.59 -14.94 41.93
C GLU A 40 5.82 -16.46 41.86
N ARG A 41 7.08 -16.91 41.80
CA ARG A 41 7.39 -18.34 41.83
C ARG A 41 6.92 -19.00 43.14
N LYS A 42 7.06 -18.33 44.30
CA LYS A 42 6.55 -18.89 45.53
C LYS A 42 5.04 -18.97 45.58
N GLN A 43 4.34 -17.97 45.06
CA GLN A 43 2.87 -17.97 44.94
C GLN A 43 2.38 -19.08 44.00
N LEU A 44 3.04 -19.25 42.85
CA LEU A 44 2.70 -20.32 41.87
C LEU A 44 2.90 -21.72 42.48
N VAL A 45 4.00 -21.94 43.21
CA VAL A 45 4.26 -23.23 43.90
C VAL A 45 3.24 -23.48 45.01
N ALA A 46 2.80 -22.43 45.73
CA ALA A 46 1.77 -22.56 46.76
C ALA A 46 0.40 -22.92 46.12
N GLN A 47 0.03 -22.28 45.00
CA GLN A 47 -1.19 -22.60 44.25
C GLN A 47 -1.16 -24.02 43.66
N LEU A 48 -0.01 -24.48 43.17
CA LEU A 48 0.15 -25.85 42.69
C LEU A 48 0.01 -26.90 43.81
N ARG A 49 0.50 -26.60 45.01
CA ARG A 49 0.27 -27.48 46.16
C ARG A 49 -1.18 -27.56 46.62
N GLU A 50 -1.86 -26.42 46.62
CA GLU A 50 -3.31 -26.36 46.93
C GLU A 50 -4.17 -27.13 45.93
N VAL A 51 -3.79 -27.10 44.64
CA VAL A 51 -4.44 -27.90 43.57
C VAL A 51 -4.13 -29.38 43.75
N ASP A 52 -2.91 -29.75 44.11
CA ASP A 52 -2.49 -31.14 44.33
C ASP A 52 -3.18 -31.77 45.60
N GLU A 53 -3.35 -30.98 46.67
CA GLU A 53 -4.12 -31.40 47.85
C GLU A 53 -5.58 -31.57 47.53
N ARG A 54 -6.21 -30.69 46.75
CA ARG A 54 -7.61 -30.85 46.31
C ARG A 54 -7.79 -32.03 45.34
N VAL A 55 -6.82 -32.33 44.51
CA VAL A 55 -6.81 -33.48 43.60
C VAL A 55 -6.68 -34.79 44.42
N SER A 56 -5.87 -34.77 45.50
CA SER A 56 -5.72 -35.93 46.37
C SER A 56 -6.95 -36.19 47.26
N GLU A 57 -7.69 -35.16 47.67
CA GLU A 57 -8.96 -35.32 48.40
C GLU A 57 -10.10 -35.82 47.53
N VAL A 58 -10.09 -35.57 46.21
CA VAL A 58 -11.09 -36.07 45.25
C VAL A 58 -10.77 -37.47 44.77
N SER A 59 -9.58 -38.00 45.05
CA SER A 59 -9.15 -39.35 44.65
C SER A 59 -9.47 -40.44 45.68
N ALA A 60 -10.71 -40.42 46.25
CA ALA A 60 -11.25 -41.66 46.88
C ALA A 60 -11.47 -42.68 45.74
N PRO A 61 -11.00 -43.92 45.87
CA PRO A 61 -11.15 -44.93 44.85
C PRO A 61 -12.61 -45.20 44.62
N ILE A 62 -13.17 -44.68 43.49
CA ILE A 62 -14.48 -45.10 43.00
C ILE A 62 -14.33 -46.54 42.57
N VAL A 63 -14.86 -47.46 43.36
CA VAL A 63 -14.96 -48.87 43.01
C VAL A 63 -16.03 -49.00 41.92
N LEU A 64 -15.58 -48.83 40.68
CA LEU A 64 -16.40 -49.02 39.47
C LEU A 64 -16.71 -50.53 39.37
N ASP A 65 -18.00 -50.83 39.15
CA ASP A 65 -18.45 -52.19 38.88
C ASP A 65 -17.72 -52.74 37.63
N ARG A 66 -17.45 -54.05 37.60
CA ARG A 66 -16.72 -54.72 36.49
C ARG A 66 -17.27 -54.39 35.10
N ARG A 67 -18.58 -54.10 34.98
CA ARG A 67 -19.21 -53.69 33.74
C ARG A 67 -18.83 -52.23 33.31
N GLU A 68 -18.67 -51.34 34.27
CA GLU A 68 -18.24 -49.96 33.98
C GLU A 68 -16.75 -49.87 33.65
N GLN A 69 -15.92 -50.69 34.29
CA GLN A 69 -14.51 -50.80 33.96
C GLN A 69 -14.29 -51.35 32.54
N ALA A 70 -15.11 -52.28 32.06
CA ALA A 70 -15.06 -52.76 30.68
C ALA A 70 -15.45 -51.66 29.68
N LYS A 71 -16.50 -50.86 29.94
CA LYS A 71 -16.89 -49.74 29.09
C LYS A 71 -15.90 -48.59 29.04
N VAL A 72 -15.21 -48.30 30.15
CA VAL A 72 -14.13 -47.28 30.19
C VAL A 72 -12.93 -47.76 29.41
N LYS A 73 -12.59 -49.06 29.53
CA LYS A 73 -11.48 -49.66 28.77
C LYS A 73 -11.74 -49.68 27.27
N GLU A 74 -12.97 -50.01 26.86
CA GLU A 74 -13.41 -49.99 25.47
C GLU A 74 -13.35 -48.57 24.87
N ARG A 75 -13.83 -47.55 25.60
CA ARG A 75 -13.72 -46.14 25.20
C ARG A 75 -12.26 -45.63 25.13
N LEU A 76 -11.39 -46.11 25.99
CA LEU A 76 -9.94 -45.76 25.94
C LEU A 76 -9.28 -46.38 24.71
N ILE A 77 -9.62 -47.65 24.37
CA ILE A 77 -9.11 -48.34 23.17
C ILE A 77 -9.63 -47.63 21.91
N GLU A 78 -10.93 -47.32 21.81
CA GLU A 78 -11.48 -46.55 20.70
C GLU A 78 -10.82 -45.16 20.56
N ARG A 79 -10.51 -44.52 21.68
CA ARG A 79 -9.82 -43.22 21.68
C ARG A 79 -8.36 -43.33 21.25
N GLU A 80 -7.65 -44.39 21.68
CA GLU A 80 -6.27 -44.68 21.21
C GLU A 80 -6.24 -45.05 19.73
N GLU A 81 -7.20 -45.88 19.26
CA GLU A 81 -7.31 -46.21 17.84
C GLU A 81 -7.66 -45.00 16.99
N SER A 82 -8.57 -44.14 17.45
CA SER A 82 -8.87 -42.88 16.76
C SER A 82 -7.69 -41.91 16.75
N LEU A 83 -6.93 -41.80 17.84
CA LEU A 83 -5.71 -41.03 17.92
C LEU A 83 -4.60 -41.56 16.99
N ASN A 84 -4.43 -42.91 16.98
CA ASN A 84 -3.46 -43.56 16.11
C ASN A 84 -3.82 -43.42 14.62
N LYS A 85 -5.12 -43.53 14.30
CA LYS A 85 -5.63 -43.30 12.95
C LYS A 85 -5.42 -41.83 12.52
N HIS A 86 -5.70 -40.88 13.40
CA HIS A 86 -5.39 -39.47 13.14
C HIS A 86 -3.91 -39.17 13.07
N MET A 87 -3.07 -39.86 13.81
CA MET A 87 -1.60 -39.73 13.70
C MET A 87 -1.05 -40.35 12.42
N SER A 88 -1.54 -41.49 12.00
CA SER A 88 -1.15 -42.14 10.74
C SER A 88 -1.63 -41.37 9.50
N GLU A 89 -2.83 -40.76 9.55
CA GLU A 89 -3.30 -39.83 8.51
C GLU A 89 -2.49 -38.53 8.46
N ARG A 90 -1.90 -38.10 9.58
CA ARG A 90 -1.00 -36.94 9.66
C ARG A 90 0.36 -37.20 9.04
N VAL A 91 0.91 -38.41 9.14
CA VAL A 91 2.22 -38.80 8.61
C VAL A 91 2.20 -38.95 7.08
N ASN A 92 1.05 -39.27 6.49
CA ASN A 92 0.90 -39.49 5.04
C ASN A 92 0.38 -38.27 4.25
N ARG A 93 0.22 -37.08 4.88
CA ARG A 93 -0.17 -35.87 4.13
C ARG A 93 1.06 -35.27 3.46
N PRO A 94 1.00 -34.96 2.16
CA PRO A 94 2.06 -34.18 1.52
C PRO A 94 2.16 -32.83 2.23
N ALA A 95 3.39 -32.42 2.53
CA ALA A 95 3.67 -31.08 3.06
C ALA A 95 3.14 -30.03 2.06
N PRO A 96 2.59 -28.89 2.53
CA PRO A 96 2.14 -27.83 1.64
C PRO A 96 3.30 -27.41 0.73
N VAL A 97 2.99 -27.16 -0.53
CA VAL A 97 4.00 -26.67 -1.47
C VAL A 97 4.38 -25.25 -1.07
N ILE A 98 5.46 -25.10 -0.33
CA ILE A 98 6.04 -23.80 -0.04
C ILE A 98 6.70 -23.33 -1.34
N THR A 99 6.02 -22.43 -2.06
CA THR A 99 6.63 -21.74 -3.19
C THR A 99 7.56 -20.67 -2.59
N PRO A 100 8.90 -20.90 -2.57
CA PRO A 100 9.79 -19.85 -2.11
C PRO A 100 9.45 -18.61 -2.96
N PRO A 101 9.43 -17.39 -2.40
CA PRO A 101 9.36 -16.19 -3.22
C PRO A 101 10.41 -16.40 -4.28
N ALA A 102 10.02 -16.30 -5.56
CA ALA A 102 11.01 -16.28 -6.64
C ALA A 102 12.06 -15.32 -6.12
N ALA A 103 13.29 -15.85 -5.84
CA ALA A 103 14.34 -15.02 -5.26
C ALA A 103 14.27 -13.76 -6.10
N PRO A 104 13.97 -12.59 -5.54
CA PRO A 104 13.89 -11.41 -6.35
C PRO A 104 15.24 -11.37 -7.03
N LYS A 105 15.28 -11.66 -8.33
CA LYS A 105 16.43 -11.25 -9.14
C LYS A 105 16.59 -9.82 -8.72
N ALA A 106 17.74 -9.50 -8.12
CA ALA A 106 18.03 -8.12 -7.74
C ALA A 106 17.54 -7.29 -8.93
N PRO A 107 16.52 -6.43 -8.78
CA PRO A 107 15.88 -5.82 -9.93
C PRO A 107 17.00 -5.27 -10.77
N GLU A 108 17.07 -5.73 -12.03
CA GLU A 108 18.09 -5.21 -12.94
C GLU A 108 17.89 -3.71 -12.95
N PRO A 109 18.91 -2.91 -12.61
CA PRO A 109 18.72 -1.47 -12.54
C PRO A 109 18.27 -0.98 -13.91
N SER A 110 17.24 -0.15 -13.95
CA SER A 110 16.70 0.41 -15.19
C SER A 110 17.81 1.12 -15.96
N LYS A 111 17.65 1.26 -17.28
CA LYS A 111 18.59 1.98 -18.15
C LYS A 111 18.87 3.39 -17.65
N ARG A 112 17.86 4.05 -17.09
CA ARG A 112 17.97 5.38 -16.48
C ARG A 112 18.92 5.38 -15.28
N VAL A 113 18.75 4.43 -14.34
CA VAL A 113 19.63 4.30 -13.17
C VAL A 113 21.08 4.02 -13.58
N LEU A 114 21.28 3.18 -14.61
CA LEU A 114 22.61 2.91 -15.17
C LEU A 114 23.23 4.18 -15.76
N LYS A 115 22.45 4.96 -16.49
CA LYS A 115 22.89 6.24 -17.08
C LYS A 115 23.19 7.30 -16.01
N GLU A 116 22.37 7.41 -14.97
CA GLU A 116 22.59 8.32 -13.84
C GLU A 116 23.83 7.93 -13.00
N LYS A 117 24.23 6.65 -12.96
CA LYS A 117 25.45 6.17 -12.30
C LYS A 117 26.72 6.43 -13.12
N GLN A 118 26.62 6.66 -14.42
CA GLN A 118 27.73 7.11 -15.25
C GLN A 118 27.94 8.58 -14.97
N VAL A 119 28.88 8.88 -14.08
CA VAL A 119 29.31 10.25 -13.78
C VAL A 119 29.82 10.88 -15.07
N ASN A 120 29.09 11.84 -15.62
CA ASN A 120 29.62 12.69 -16.70
C ASN A 120 30.67 13.61 -16.08
N LEU A 121 31.90 13.51 -16.53
CA LEU A 121 32.99 14.38 -16.10
C LEU A 121 32.77 15.89 -16.40
N PHE A 122 31.74 16.19 -17.19
CA PHE A 122 31.32 17.54 -17.58
C PHE A 122 29.77 17.62 -17.36
N GLU A 123 29.35 17.76 -16.12
CA GLU A 123 27.98 18.19 -15.83
C GLU A 123 27.89 19.70 -16.05
N ASP A 124 27.37 20.09 -17.19
CA ASP A 124 26.72 21.38 -17.31
C ASP A 124 25.53 21.41 -16.33
N SER A 125 25.51 22.44 -15.50
CA SER A 125 24.47 22.78 -14.53
C SER A 125 23.08 22.45 -15.07
N ALA A 126 22.28 21.76 -14.24
CA ALA A 126 20.92 21.28 -14.50
C ALA A 126 20.13 22.18 -15.44
N LEU A 127 19.99 21.77 -16.69
CA LEU A 127 19.15 22.43 -17.67
C LEU A 127 17.74 22.47 -17.13
N ALA A 128 17.14 23.62 -17.05
CA ALA A 128 15.72 23.80 -16.75
C ALA A 128 14.92 22.88 -17.71
N GLY A 129 14.33 21.80 -17.18
CA GLY A 129 13.60 20.80 -17.95
C GLY A 129 14.12 19.37 -17.82
N SER A 130 15.22 19.10 -17.11
CA SER A 130 15.65 17.74 -16.81
C SER A 130 14.81 17.10 -15.72
N LEU A 131 14.56 15.79 -15.84
CA LEU A 131 13.85 15.03 -14.80
C LEU A 131 14.72 14.95 -13.53
N PRO A 132 14.11 14.97 -12.32
CA PRO A 132 14.85 14.80 -11.07
C PRO A 132 15.59 13.47 -11.07
N PRO A 133 16.88 13.40 -10.66
CA PRO A 133 17.60 12.13 -10.60
C PRO A 133 17.05 11.22 -9.49
N ILE A 134 16.97 9.91 -9.77
CA ILE A 134 16.47 8.92 -8.79
C ILE A 134 17.40 8.83 -7.57
N SER A 135 18.66 9.22 -7.72
CA SER A 135 19.65 9.21 -6.64
C SER A 135 19.36 10.18 -5.48
N ILE A 136 18.39 11.11 -5.63
CA ILE A 136 17.89 11.96 -4.54
C ILE A 136 17.14 11.14 -3.48
N LEU A 137 16.56 10.00 -3.88
CA LEU A 137 15.77 9.16 -3.01
C LEU A 137 16.65 8.20 -2.19
N ASP A 138 16.19 7.88 -0.99
CA ASP A 138 16.85 6.89 -0.13
C ASP A 138 17.02 5.55 -0.84
N VAL A 139 18.21 4.98 -0.71
CA VAL A 139 18.51 3.65 -1.24
C VAL A 139 17.81 2.59 -0.40
N ALA A 140 17.26 1.59 -1.07
CA ALA A 140 16.64 0.46 -0.40
C ALA A 140 17.67 -0.38 0.36
N GLU A 141 17.40 -0.64 1.63
CA GLU A 141 18.19 -1.57 2.43
C GLU A 141 17.87 -3.01 2.01
N LYS A 142 18.89 -3.77 1.63
CA LYS A 142 18.73 -5.18 1.21
C LYS A 142 18.51 -6.12 2.40
N VAL A 143 17.68 -5.77 3.35
CA VAL A 143 17.36 -6.64 4.48
C VAL A 143 16.24 -7.60 4.08
N GLN A 144 16.59 -8.74 3.50
CA GLN A 144 15.65 -9.84 3.29
C GLN A 144 15.60 -10.72 4.54
N LYS A 145 14.72 -10.44 5.46
CA LYS A 145 14.33 -11.43 6.48
C LYS A 145 13.45 -12.47 5.79
N LYS A 146 13.99 -13.65 5.54
CA LYS A 146 13.21 -14.78 4.98
C LYS A 146 12.61 -15.56 6.14
N TYR A 147 11.32 -15.82 6.08
CA TYR A 147 10.70 -16.80 6.98
C TYR A 147 11.25 -18.19 6.68
N SER A 148 11.58 -18.94 7.73
CA SER A 148 12.04 -20.31 7.53
C SER A 148 10.90 -21.19 7.02
N PRO A 149 11.19 -22.20 6.19
CA PRO A 149 10.18 -23.14 5.72
C PRO A 149 9.41 -23.80 6.87
N GLU A 150 10.09 -24.10 7.99
CA GLU A 150 9.51 -24.72 9.18
C GLU A 150 8.46 -23.79 9.84
N TYR A 151 8.74 -22.48 9.89
CA TYR A 151 7.79 -21.48 10.40
C TYR A 151 6.53 -21.42 9.53
N LEU A 152 6.70 -21.40 8.21
CA LEU A 152 5.58 -21.35 7.27
C LEU A 152 4.72 -22.62 7.33
N GLU A 153 5.35 -23.77 7.51
CA GLU A 153 4.66 -25.04 7.69
C GLU A 153 3.89 -25.06 9.03
N ALA A 154 4.50 -24.60 10.12
CA ALA A 154 3.85 -24.50 11.41
C ALA A 154 2.62 -23.58 11.36
N MET A 155 2.73 -22.43 10.69
CA MET A 155 1.62 -21.50 10.47
C MET A 155 0.51 -22.11 9.61
N SER A 156 0.85 -22.88 8.58
CA SER A 156 -0.11 -23.60 7.75
C SER A 156 -0.94 -24.59 8.59
N ARG A 157 -0.28 -25.37 9.42
CA ARG A 157 -0.96 -26.32 10.34
C ARG A 157 -1.81 -25.62 11.36
N LEU A 158 -1.30 -24.52 11.95
CA LEU A 158 -2.09 -23.71 12.89
C LEU A 158 -3.36 -23.18 12.23
N LEU A 159 -3.27 -22.68 11.00
CA LEU A 159 -4.42 -22.20 10.23
C LEU A 159 -5.47 -23.30 9.99
N GLU A 160 -5.05 -24.49 9.61
CA GLU A 160 -5.93 -25.65 9.42
C GLU A 160 -6.64 -26.03 10.72
N ILE A 161 -5.91 -26.10 11.86
CA ILE A 161 -6.45 -26.40 13.17
C ILE A 161 -7.49 -25.36 13.58
N LYS A 162 -7.15 -24.07 13.45
CA LYS A 162 -8.06 -22.99 13.83
C LYS A 162 -9.34 -22.95 13.00
N LEU A 163 -9.24 -23.16 11.70
CA LEU A 163 -10.44 -23.27 10.84
C LEU A 163 -11.28 -24.50 11.20
N LYS A 164 -10.65 -25.63 11.55
CA LYS A 164 -11.35 -26.83 12.01
C LYS A 164 -12.08 -26.61 13.35
N GLU A 165 -11.48 -25.85 14.30
CA GLU A 165 -12.15 -25.44 15.55
C GLU A 165 -13.43 -24.65 15.28
N PHE A 166 -13.49 -23.85 14.21
CA PHE A 166 -14.69 -23.14 13.74
C PHE A 166 -15.62 -24.01 12.85
N GLY A 167 -15.35 -25.30 12.74
CA GLY A 167 -16.15 -26.25 11.97
C GLY A 167 -15.99 -26.09 10.46
N VAL A 168 -14.84 -25.61 10.01
CA VAL A 168 -14.46 -25.47 8.60
C VAL A 168 -13.22 -26.33 8.32
N GLU A 169 -13.41 -27.41 7.57
CA GLU A 169 -12.30 -28.27 7.16
C GLU A 169 -11.66 -27.73 5.88
N VAL A 170 -10.35 -27.51 5.94
CA VAL A 170 -9.54 -27.01 4.81
C VAL A 170 -8.19 -27.71 4.78
N ILE A 171 -7.53 -27.69 3.64
CA ILE A 171 -6.14 -28.12 3.44
C ILE A 171 -5.39 -26.94 2.85
N VAL A 172 -4.22 -26.62 3.40
CA VAL A 172 -3.31 -25.64 2.81
C VAL A 172 -2.53 -26.33 1.68
N GLU A 173 -2.80 -25.91 0.44
CA GLU A 173 -2.12 -26.47 -0.75
C GLU A 173 -0.79 -25.75 -1.00
N SER A 174 -0.76 -24.43 -0.89
CA SER A 174 0.45 -23.66 -1.16
C SER A 174 0.56 -22.43 -0.27
N VAL A 175 1.81 -22.02 -0.05
CA VAL A 175 2.16 -20.83 0.75
C VAL A 175 3.04 -19.91 -0.09
N HIS A 176 2.65 -18.65 -0.18
CA HIS A 176 3.33 -17.60 -0.92
C HIS A 176 3.76 -16.49 0.05
N PRO A 177 4.96 -16.57 0.62
CA PRO A 177 5.49 -15.52 1.47
C PRO A 177 5.86 -14.30 0.63
N GLY A 178 5.33 -13.13 1.02
CA GLY A 178 5.65 -11.85 0.41
C GLY A 178 6.39 -10.93 1.37
N PRO A 179 6.75 -9.71 0.95
CA PRO A 179 7.51 -8.76 1.77
C PRO A 179 6.71 -8.20 2.96
N VAL A 180 5.40 -8.10 2.83
CA VAL A 180 4.50 -7.48 3.83
C VAL A 180 3.48 -8.46 4.38
N ILE A 181 2.98 -9.36 3.51
CA ILE A 181 1.98 -10.37 3.84
C ILE A 181 2.42 -11.74 3.31
N THR A 182 1.96 -12.80 3.98
CA THR A 182 2.05 -14.17 3.48
C THR A 182 0.67 -14.64 3.08
N ARG A 183 0.51 -15.17 1.86
CA ARG A 183 -0.73 -15.77 1.37
C ARG A 183 -0.66 -17.27 1.51
N PHE A 184 -1.65 -17.82 2.21
CA PHE A 184 -1.92 -19.25 2.29
C PHE A 184 -3.08 -19.56 1.35
N GLU A 185 -2.84 -20.44 0.38
CA GLU A 185 -3.88 -20.91 -0.52
C GLU A 185 -4.47 -22.19 0.06
N ILE A 186 -5.74 -22.13 0.42
CA ILE A 186 -6.45 -23.22 1.05
C ILE A 186 -7.48 -23.83 0.10
N GLN A 187 -7.59 -25.16 0.12
CA GLN A 187 -8.66 -25.89 -0.53
C GLN A 187 -9.72 -26.24 0.53
N PRO A 188 -10.91 -25.65 0.48
CA PRO A 188 -12.01 -26.02 1.35
C PRO A 188 -12.52 -27.43 1.04
N ALA A 189 -12.97 -28.15 2.07
CA ALA A 189 -13.65 -29.44 1.89
C ALA A 189 -14.95 -29.28 1.08
N ALA A 190 -15.39 -30.36 0.44
CA ALA A 190 -16.61 -30.36 -0.34
C ALA A 190 -17.82 -29.91 0.49
N GLY A 191 -18.61 -28.95 -0.06
CA GLY A 191 -19.79 -28.41 0.61
C GLY A 191 -19.52 -27.20 1.52
N VAL A 192 -18.28 -26.80 1.74
CA VAL A 192 -17.93 -25.57 2.50
C VAL A 192 -18.12 -24.35 1.59
N LYS A 193 -18.98 -23.42 2.01
CA LYS A 193 -19.17 -22.15 1.30
C LYS A 193 -18.06 -21.17 1.65
N VAL A 194 -17.48 -20.51 0.65
CA VAL A 194 -16.39 -19.51 0.82
C VAL A 194 -16.83 -18.34 1.71
N SER A 195 -18.10 -17.91 1.60
CA SER A 195 -18.66 -16.87 2.46
C SER A 195 -18.60 -17.19 3.96
N ARG A 196 -18.62 -18.49 4.35
CA ARG A 196 -18.43 -18.91 5.73
C ARG A 196 -17.00 -18.63 6.20
N ILE A 197 -16.01 -18.85 5.34
CA ILE A 197 -14.60 -18.57 5.63
C ILE A 197 -14.39 -17.06 5.76
N SER A 198 -14.96 -16.28 4.83
CA SER A 198 -14.87 -14.81 4.86
C SER A 198 -15.50 -14.21 6.12
N GLY A 199 -16.63 -14.79 6.58
CA GLY A 199 -17.29 -14.39 7.83
C GLY A 199 -16.45 -14.63 9.08
N LEU A 200 -15.54 -15.62 9.06
CA LEU A 200 -14.68 -15.98 10.18
C LEU A 200 -13.37 -15.16 10.25
N ALA A 201 -13.11 -14.25 9.32
CA ALA A 201 -11.84 -13.55 9.24
C ALA A 201 -11.42 -12.84 10.54
N LYS A 202 -12.38 -12.20 11.24
CA LYS A 202 -12.13 -11.52 12.53
C LYS A 202 -11.87 -12.50 13.68
N ASP A 203 -12.61 -13.58 13.73
CA ASP A 203 -12.47 -14.62 14.76
C ASP A 203 -11.16 -15.38 14.57
N LEU A 204 -10.79 -15.64 13.32
CA LEU A 204 -9.52 -16.26 12.96
C LEU A 204 -8.34 -15.38 13.36
N ALA A 205 -8.39 -14.07 13.06
CA ALA A 205 -7.37 -13.12 13.48
C ALA A 205 -7.18 -13.14 15.02
N ARG A 206 -8.28 -13.11 15.76
CA ARG A 206 -8.26 -13.18 17.22
C ARG A 206 -7.68 -14.50 17.73
N SER A 207 -8.12 -15.64 17.16
CA SER A 207 -7.70 -16.98 17.62
C SER A 207 -6.23 -17.29 17.32
N MET A 208 -5.66 -16.65 16.29
CA MET A 208 -4.25 -16.76 15.92
C MET A 208 -3.37 -15.64 16.53
N ALA A 209 -3.95 -14.74 17.33
CA ALA A 209 -3.28 -13.59 17.93
C ALA A 209 -2.56 -12.67 16.91
N ILE A 210 -3.16 -12.49 15.73
CA ILE A 210 -2.64 -11.63 14.66
C ILE A 210 -3.54 -10.40 14.46
N ILE A 211 -2.99 -9.34 13.89
CA ILE A 211 -3.66 -8.04 13.76
C ILE A 211 -4.92 -8.13 12.88
N SER A 212 -4.84 -8.86 11.76
CA SER A 212 -5.94 -9.01 10.82
C SER A 212 -5.73 -10.22 9.92
N VAL A 213 -6.82 -10.73 9.36
CA VAL A 213 -6.84 -11.74 8.29
C VAL A 213 -7.67 -11.20 7.15
N ARG A 214 -7.17 -11.31 5.93
CA ARG A 214 -7.95 -11.01 4.73
C ARG A 214 -8.21 -12.29 3.95
N VAL A 215 -9.47 -12.53 3.61
CA VAL A 215 -9.87 -13.66 2.77
C VAL A 215 -10.04 -13.19 1.34
N VAL A 216 -9.33 -13.80 0.41
CA VAL A 216 -9.44 -13.60 -1.04
C VAL A 216 -10.27 -14.75 -1.59
N GLU A 217 -11.55 -14.50 -1.83
CA GLU A 217 -12.53 -15.53 -2.17
C GLU A 217 -12.25 -16.19 -3.53
N VAL A 218 -11.69 -15.44 -4.47
CA VAL A 218 -11.42 -15.91 -5.83
C VAL A 218 -9.99 -15.54 -6.24
N ILE A 219 -9.19 -16.54 -6.54
CA ILE A 219 -7.86 -16.38 -7.14
C ILE A 219 -8.00 -16.74 -8.63
N PRO A 220 -7.72 -15.82 -9.56
CA PRO A 220 -7.85 -16.09 -10.99
C PRO A 220 -7.06 -17.34 -11.41
N GLY A 221 -7.75 -18.26 -12.09
CA GLY A 221 -7.14 -19.52 -12.58
C GLY A 221 -6.92 -20.60 -11.54
N LYS A 222 -7.42 -20.45 -10.30
CA LYS A 222 -7.33 -21.45 -9.22
C LYS A 222 -8.69 -21.72 -8.59
N THR A 223 -8.83 -22.90 -8.01
CA THR A 223 -10.02 -23.33 -7.22
C THR A 223 -9.85 -23.03 -5.74
N THR A 224 -8.68 -22.62 -5.32
CA THR A 224 -8.32 -22.33 -3.94
C THR A 224 -8.79 -20.95 -3.48
N VAL A 225 -8.96 -20.79 -2.18
CA VAL A 225 -9.24 -19.51 -1.51
C VAL A 225 -7.95 -19.01 -0.86
N GLY A 226 -7.66 -17.73 -1.00
CA GLY A 226 -6.47 -17.12 -0.40
C GLY A 226 -6.77 -16.62 1.01
N ILE A 227 -5.91 -16.95 1.97
CA ILE A 227 -5.88 -16.32 3.29
C ILE A 227 -4.58 -15.53 3.41
N GLU A 228 -4.70 -14.22 3.52
CA GLU A 228 -3.58 -13.29 3.62
C GLU A 228 -3.38 -12.89 5.08
N ILE A 229 -2.20 -13.18 5.59
CA ILE A 229 -1.78 -12.89 6.97
C ILE A 229 -0.63 -11.88 6.92
N PRO A 230 -0.72 -10.75 7.63
CA PRO A 230 0.36 -9.79 7.74
C PRO A 230 1.58 -10.42 8.42
N ASN A 231 2.74 -10.16 7.86
CA ASN A 231 4.00 -10.59 8.45
C ASN A 231 4.27 -9.84 9.76
N GLU A 232 4.89 -10.50 10.73
CA GLU A 232 5.35 -9.86 11.98
C GLU A 232 6.43 -8.81 11.67
N ASP A 233 7.44 -9.21 10.90
CA ASP A 233 8.50 -8.33 10.38
C ASP A 233 8.15 -7.90 8.95
N ARG A 234 7.52 -6.73 8.80
CA ARG A 234 7.16 -6.18 7.49
C ARG A 234 8.35 -5.47 6.88
N GLN A 235 8.63 -5.74 5.62
CA GLN A 235 9.62 -4.99 4.86
C GLN A 235 9.05 -3.64 4.44
N ILE A 236 9.85 -2.59 4.59
CA ILE A 236 9.50 -1.27 4.08
C ILE A 236 9.84 -1.26 2.59
N VAL A 237 8.83 -1.07 1.75
CA VAL A 237 9.01 -0.88 0.30
C VAL A 237 9.41 0.58 0.08
N ARG A 238 10.65 0.79 -0.35
CA ARG A 238 11.14 2.13 -0.67
C ARG A 238 10.63 2.56 -2.04
N PHE A 239 10.24 3.83 -2.15
CA PHE A 239 9.75 4.39 -3.41
C PHE A 239 10.81 4.32 -4.52
N SER A 240 12.09 4.50 -4.17
CA SER A 240 13.23 4.35 -5.08
C SER A 240 13.31 2.97 -5.74
N GLU A 241 12.91 1.88 -5.06
CA GLU A 241 12.88 0.53 -5.64
C GLU A 241 11.91 0.45 -6.82
N VAL A 242 10.72 1.02 -6.62
CA VAL A 242 9.66 0.97 -7.62
C VAL A 242 10.00 1.85 -8.83
N LEU A 243 10.54 3.05 -8.59
CA LEU A 243 10.98 3.97 -9.66
C LEU A 243 12.19 3.44 -10.45
N SER A 244 13.07 2.66 -9.79
CA SER A 244 14.24 2.06 -10.42
C SER A 244 13.91 0.81 -11.24
N SER A 245 12.66 0.35 -11.21
CA SER A 245 12.25 -0.85 -11.94
C SER A 245 12.24 -0.63 -13.46
N PRO A 246 12.59 -1.65 -14.24
CA PRO A 246 12.47 -1.59 -15.70
C PRO A 246 11.06 -1.27 -16.17
N GLU A 247 10.04 -1.80 -15.47
CA GLU A 247 8.63 -1.61 -15.81
C GLU A 247 8.23 -0.12 -15.74
N TYR A 248 8.77 0.62 -14.76
CA TYR A 248 8.52 2.04 -14.66
C TYR A 248 9.28 2.84 -15.73
N ASP A 249 10.56 2.50 -15.97
CA ASP A 249 11.40 3.18 -16.95
C ASP A 249 10.88 3.01 -18.38
N GLU A 250 10.46 1.80 -18.76
CA GLU A 250 9.95 1.49 -20.10
C GLU A 250 8.51 1.99 -20.35
N ALA A 251 7.77 2.38 -19.32
CA ALA A 251 6.44 2.92 -19.45
C ALA A 251 6.46 4.25 -20.22
N LYS A 252 5.67 4.35 -21.29
CA LYS A 252 5.69 5.50 -22.22
C LYS A 252 4.75 6.64 -21.82
N SER A 253 3.84 6.40 -20.87
CA SER A 253 2.85 7.41 -20.49
C SER A 253 3.47 8.45 -19.57
N PRO A 254 3.25 9.77 -19.80
CA PRO A 254 3.71 10.83 -18.91
C PRO A 254 3.02 10.80 -17.53
N VAL A 255 1.91 10.11 -17.41
CA VAL A 255 1.15 9.96 -16.16
C VAL A 255 1.20 8.52 -15.64
N THR A 256 2.38 7.88 -15.78
CA THR A 256 2.67 6.57 -15.19
C THR A 256 2.79 6.70 -13.67
N LEU A 257 2.10 5.83 -12.96
CA LEU A 257 2.08 5.77 -11.49
C LEU A 257 2.81 4.54 -10.99
N ALA A 258 3.73 4.73 -10.05
CA ALA A 258 4.39 3.68 -9.29
C ALA A 258 3.62 3.49 -7.96
N LEU A 259 2.86 2.40 -7.84
CA LEU A 259 1.96 2.18 -6.70
C LEU A 259 2.61 1.43 -5.54
N GLY A 260 3.71 0.71 -5.78
CA GLY A 260 4.37 -0.12 -4.78
C GLY A 260 4.69 -1.51 -5.31
N HIS A 261 4.66 -2.51 -4.43
CA HIS A 261 4.85 -3.91 -4.79
C HIS A 261 3.55 -4.72 -4.59
N ASP A 262 3.36 -5.73 -5.42
CA ASP A 262 2.34 -6.73 -5.19
C ASP A 262 2.72 -7.66 -4.03
N ILE A 263 1.83 -8.59 -3.70
CA ILE A 263 2.08 -9.57 -2.62
C ILE A 263 3.28 -10.47 -2.89
N GLY A 264 3.70 -10.63 -4.14
CA GLY A 264 4.88 -11.39 -4.56
C GLY A 264 6.17 -10.56 -4.59
N GLY A 265 6.09 -9.26 -4.25
CA GLY A 265 7.25 -8.34 -4.27
C GLY A 265 7.57 -7.80 -5.66
N LYS A 266 6.68 -7.93 -6.65
CA LYS A 266 6.86 -7.34 -7.97
C LYS A 266 6.38 -5.89 -7.99
N PRO A 267 7.07 -4.97 -8.69
CA PRO A 267 6.62 -3.59 -8.81
C PRO A 267 5.28 -3.50 -9.52
N VAL A 268 4.36 -2.71 -8.95
CA VAL A 268 3.04 -2.44 -9.52
C VAL A 268 3.06 -1.07 -10.15
N ILE A 269 3.12 -1.05 -11.47
CA ILE A 269 3.12 0.16 -12.29
C ILE A 269 1.82 0.23 -13.06
N THR A 270 1.22 1.40 -13.12
CA THR A 270 -0.03 1.61 -13.85
C THR A 270 -0.02 2.95 -14.59
N ASP A 271 -0.91 3.08 -15.54
CA ASP A 271 -1.06 4.28 -16.36
C ASP A 271 -2.38 4.98 -16.00
N LEU A 272 -2.32 6.19 -15.47
CA LEU A 272 -3.50 6.96 -15.11
C LEU A 272 -4.38 7.25 -16.36
N ALA A 273 -3.79 7.41 -17.54
CA ALA A 273 -4.55 7.62 -18.76
C ALA A 273 -5.42 6.39 -19.16
N LYS A 274 -5.01 5.19 -18.73
CA LYS A 274 -5.81 3.96 -18.89
C LYS A 274 -6.93 3.83 -17.85
N MET A 275 -6.69 4.34 -16.65
CA MET A 275 -7.67 4.35 -15.56
C MET A 275 -8.65 5.52 -15.60
N PRO A 276 -8.57 6.41 -16.52
CA PRO A 276 -8.74 7.84 -16.75
C PRO A 276 -8.96 8.70 -15.50
N HIS A 277 -9.65 8.21 -14.50
CA HIS A 277 -9.92 8.90 -13.24
C HIS A 277 -9.84 7.90 -12.10
N LEU A 278 -9.30 8.34 -10.98
CA LEU A 278 -9.00 7.50 -9.82
C LEU A 278 -9.65 8.09 -8.56
N LEU A 279 -10.35 7.24 -7.83
CA LEU A 279 -10.84 7.53 -6.48
C LEU A 279 -9.94 6.82 -5.47
N VAL A 280 -9.43 7.58 -4.50
CA VAL A 280 -8.56 7.06 -3.43
C VAL A 280 -9.26 7.27 -2.09
N ALA A 281 -9.52 6.20 -1.36
CA ALA A 281 -10.16 6.26 -0.04
C ALA A 281 -9.23 5.69 1.04
N GLY A 282 -9.26 6.28 2.24
CA GLY A 282 -8.50 5.78 3.38
C GLY A 282 -8.64 6.69 4.60
N THR A 283 -8.74 6.11 5.79
CA THR A 283 -8.79 6.87 7.05
C THR A 283 -7.44 7.51 7.38
N THR A 284 -7.44 8.42 8.34
CA THR A 284 -6.19 9.00 8.87
C THR A 284 -5.25 7.89 9.36
N GLY A 285 -3.98 7.95 8.98
CA GLY A 285 -2.98 6.92 9.33
C GLY A 285 -3.03 5.65 8.49
N SER A 286 -3.96 5.51 7.54
CA SER A 286 -4.05 4.33 6.66
C SER A 286 -2.99 4.28 5.55
N GLY A 287 -2.27 5.39 5.31
CA GLY A 287 -1.31 5.54 4.22
C GLY A 287 -1.87 6.26 2.97
N LYS A 288 -3.11 6.78 3.00
CA LYS A 288 -3.73 7.52 1.89
C LYS A 288 -2.83 8.66 1.38
N SER A 289 -2.38 9.53 2.28
CA SER A 289 -1.54 10.68 1.93
C SER A 289 -0.20 10.25 1.35
N VAL A 290 0.43 9.23 1.92
CA VAL A 290 1.67 8.65 1.37
C VAL A 290 1.43 8.10 -0.04
N GLY A 291 0.32 7.39 -0.26
CA GLY A 291 -0.06 6.87 -1.57
C GLY A 291 -0.31 7.97 -2.60
N VAL A 292 -1.03 9.05 -2.23
CA VAL A 292 -1.26 10.20 -3.13
C VAL A 292 0.04 10.91 -3.46
N ASN A 293 0.91 11.13 -2.46
CA ASN A 293 2.24 11.71 -2.67
C ASN A 293 3.11 10.82 -3.60
N ALA A 294 3.09 9.50 -3.42
CA ALA A 294 3.79 8.58 -4.32
C ALA A 294 3.28 8.68 -5.77
N MET A 295 1.97 8.86 -5.98
CA MET A 295 1.40 9.07 -7.32
C MET A 295 1.86 10.39 -7.94
N ILE A 296 1.85 11.49 -7.18
CA ILE A 296 2.34 12.79 -7.63
C ILE A 296 3.83 12.71 -7.98
N LEU A 297 4.65 12.20 -7.08
CA LEU A 297 6.08 12.01 -7.30
C LEU A 297 6.36 11.11 -8.50
N SER A 298 5.54 10.06 -8.72
CA SER A 298 5.67 9.23 -9.93
C SER A 298 5.56 10.07 -11.21
N ILE A 299 4.65 11.03 -11.26
CA ILE A 299 4.50 11.93 -12.41
C ILE A 299 5.71 12.86 -12.53
N LEU A 300 6.16 13.46 -11.42
CA LEU A 300 7.28 14.40 -11.42
C LEU A 300 8.61 13.74 -11.80
N PHE A 301 8.82 12.47 -11.45
CA PHE A 301 10.00 11.70 -11.87
C PHE A 301 9.89 11.14 -13.30
N LYS A 302 8.70 11.19 -13.92
CA LYS A 302 8.45 10.60 -15.25
C LYS A 302 8.40 11.61 -16.37
N SER A 303 7.86 12.79 -16.12
CA SER A 303 7.52 13.77 -17.16
C SER A 303 7.95 15.19 -16.81
N THR A 304 8.24 15.94 -17.86
CA THR A 304 8.54 17.36 -17.80
C THR A 304 7.25 18.19 -17.72
N PRO A 305 7.32 19.49 -17.35
CA PRO A 305 6.15 20.38 -17.35
C PRO A 305 5.46 20.55 -18.71
N GLU A 306 6.18 20.27 -19.82
CA GLU A 306 5.60 20.29 -21.18
C GLU A 306 4.77 19.02 -21.47
N GLU A 307 5.02 17.92 -20.77
CA GLU A 307 4.34 16.64 -20.95
C GLU A 307 3.19 16.43 -19.98
N ALA A 308 3.34 16.90 -18.72
CA ALA A 308 2.31 16.81 -17.69
C ALA A 308 2.22 18.09 -16.86
N ARG A 309 0.99 18.50 -16.59
CA ARG A 309 0.66 19.64 -15.73
C ARG A 309 -0.27 19.22 -14.62
N LEU A 310 -0.18 19.90 -13.50
CA LEU A 310 -0.93 19.59 -12.28
C LEU A 310 -1.80 20.77 -11.84
N ILE A 311 -3.00 20.46 -11.38
CA ILE A 311 -3.83 21.34 -10.55
C ILE A 311 -4.01 20.61 -9.23
N MET A 312 -3.61 21.23 -8.14
CA MET A 312 -3.68 20.63 -6.81
C MET A 312 -4.68 21.40 -5.95
N ILE A 313 -5.58 20.67 -5.28
CA ILE A 313 -6.62 21.21 -4.42
C ILE A 313 -6.46 20.58 -3.04
N ASP A 314 -6.09 21.41 -2.06
CA ASP A 314 -5.85 21.00 -0.67
C ASP A 314 -6.58 21.95 0.30
N PRO A 315 -7.83 21.66 0.64
CA PRO A 315 -8.62 22.50 1.53
C PRO A 315 -8.07 22.61 2.96
N LYS A 316 -7.22 21.66 3.35
CA LYS A 316 -6.65 21.61 4.71
C LYS A 316 -5.26 22.22 4.82
N MET A 317 -4.63 22.55 3.70
CA MET A 317 -3.25 23.10 3.62
C MET A 317 -2.19 22.21 4.29
N LEU A 318 -2.38 20.88 4.29
CA LEU A 318 -1.54 19.98 5.05
C LEU A 318 -0.68 19.05 4.20
N GLU A 319 -1.21 18.59 3.07
CA GLU A 319 -0.62 17.49 2.33
C GLU A 319 0.04 17.94 1.01
N LEU A 320 -0.59 18.88 0.29
CA LEU A 320 -0.13 19.28 -1.05
C LEU A 320 0.59 20.65 -1.08
N SER A 321 0.58 21.40 -0.01
CA SER A 321 1.26 22.71 0.09
C SER A 321 2.78 22.63 -0.12
N ILE A 322 3.40 21.46 0.13
CA ILE A 322 4.83 21.23 -0.12
C ILE A 322 5.20 21.31 -1.61
N TYR A 323 4.22 21.18 -2.50
CA TYR A 323 4.42 21.27 -3.96
C TYR A 323 4.28 22.69 -4.50
N GLU A 324 4.06 23.69 -3.62
CA GLU A 324 3.94 25.10 -4.08
C GLU A 324 5.19 25.53 -4.85
N GLY A 325 4.97 26.16 -5.99
CA GLY A 325 6.05 26.69 -6.82
C GLY A 325 6.74 25.70 -7.77
N ILE A 326 6.36 24.40 -7.79
CA ILE A 326 6.92 23.46 -8.79
C ILE A 326 6.50 23.84 -10.21
N PRO A 327 7.37 23.65 -11.21
CA PRO A 327 7.08 24.10 -12.59
C PRO A 327 5.92 23.35 -13.27
N HIS A 328 5.49 22.22 -12.73
CA HIS A 328 4.34 21.44 -13.24
C HIS A 328 2.98 22.04 -12.87
N LEU A 329 2.90 22.93 -11.88
CA LEU A 329 1.64 23.55 -11.49
C LEU A 329 1.11 24.50 -12.57
N LEU A 330 -0.19 24.43 -12.85
CA LEU A 330 -0.91 25.38 -13.70
C LEU A 330 -1.35 26.64 -12.94
N CYS A 331 -1.55 26.50 -11.64
CA CYS A 331 -1.89 27.59 -10.71
C CYS A 331 -1.32 27.24 -9.33
N PRO A 332 -1.20 28.19 -8.41
CA PRO A 332 -0.88 27.91 -7.01
C PRO A 332 -1.79 26.82 -6.43
N VAL A 333 -1.33 26.11 -5.39
CA VAL A 333 -2.14 25.11 -4.73
C VAL A 333 -3.42 25.74 -4.20
N VAL A 334 -4.56 25.22 -4.66
CA VAL A 334 -5.88 25.80 -4.38
C VAL A 334 -6.36 25.34 -3.02
N THR A 335 -6.57 26.28 -2.12
CA THR A 335 -7.00 26.02 -0.74
C THR A 335 -8.44 26.48 -0.47
N ASP A 336 -8.93 27.48 -1.20
CA ASP A 336 -10.31 27.96 -1.10
C ASP A 336 -11.27 27.12 -1.95
N MET A 337 -12.44 26.81 -1.38
CA MET A 337 -13.43 25.97 -2.04
C MET A 337 -14.11 26.60 -3.25
N LYS A 338 -14.23 27.93 -3.30
CA LYS A 338 -14.79 28.63 -4.47
C LYS A 338 -13.79 28.61 -5.61
N GLU A 339 -12.51 28.80 -5.30
CA GLU A 339 -11.42 28.68 -6.27
C GLU A 339 -11.26 27.23 -6.77
N ALA A 340 -11.44 26.25 -5.89
CA ALA A 340 -11.46 24.84 -6.28
C ALA A 340 -12.57 24.54 -7.31
N ALA A 341 -13.77 25.09 -7.10
CA ALA A 341 -14.85 25.00 -8.08
C ALA A 341 -14.53 25.76 -9.38
N ASN A 342 -13.77 26.87 -9.32
CA ASN A 342 -13.29 27.59 -10.51
C ASN A 342 -12.25 26.75 -11.28
N ALA A 343 -11.32 26.11 -10.60
CA ALA A 343 -10.33 25.20 -11.20
C ALA A 343 -11.00 24.04 -11.95
N LEU A 344 -12.06 23.45 -11.36
CA LEU A 344 -12.84 22.42 -12.05
C LEU A 344 -13.62 22.97 -13.26
N ARG A 345 -14.20 24.18 -13.15
CA ARG A 345 -14.86 24.84 -14.29
C ARG A 345 -13.88 25.14 -15.42
N TRP A 346 -12.67 25.60 -15.07
CA TRP A 346 -11.60 25.82 -16.02
C TRP A 346 -11.21 24.51 -16.71
N SER A 347 -11.09 23.41 -15.95
CA SER A 347 -10.78 22.08 -16.50
C SER A 347 -11.83 21.60 -17.51
N VAL A 348 -13.12 21.89 -17.25
CA VAL A 348 -14.21 21.62 -18.21
C VAL A 348 -14.06 22.49 -19.46
N ALA A 349 -13.79 23.78 -19.31
CA ALA A 349 -13.63 24.70 -20.44
C ALA A 349 -12.41 24.31 -21.30
N GLU A 350 -11.29 23.96 -20.69
CA GLU A 350 -10.09 23.48 -21.38
C GLU A 350 -10.34 22.16 -22.09
N MET A 351 -11.07 21.22 -21.46
CA MET A 351 -11.52 20.00 -22.12
C MET A 351 -12.29 20.30 -23.40
N GLU A 352 -13.26 21.23 -23.37
CA GLU A 352 -14.07 21.61 -24.51
C GLU A 352 -13.24 22.33 -25.58
N ARG A 353 -12.32 23.19 -25.19
CA ARG A 353 -11.36 23.83 -26.10
C ARG A 353 -10.53 22.76 -26.84
N ARG A 354 -9.97 21.80 -26.11
CA ARG A 354 -9.20 20.68 -26.69
C ARG A 354 -10.04 19.86 -27.65
N TYR A 355 -11.30 19.58 -27.34
CA TYR A 355 -12.20 18.87 -28.24
C TYR A 355 -12.45 19.62 -29.54
N LYS A 356 -12.70 20.95 -29.47
CA LYS A 356 -12.85 21.79 -30.65
C LYS A 356 -11.59 21.77 -31.52
N LEU A 357 -10.43 21.87 -30.88
CA LEU A 357 -9.12 21.85 -31.56
C LEU A 357 -8.87 20.50 -32.23
N MET A 358 -9.04 19.39 -31.50
CA MET A 358 -8.89 18.03 -32.05
C MET A 358 -9.87 17.75 -33.21
N SER A 359 -11.10 18.22 -33.09
CA SER A 359 -12.11 18.10 -34.15
C SER A 359 -11.66 18.83 -35.41
N LYS A 360 -11.17 20.07 -35.30
CA LYS A 360 -10.65 20.84 -36.43
C LYS A 360 -9.43 20.20 -37.08
N MET A 361 -8.59 19.55 -36.23
CA MET A 361 -7.38 18.85 -36.67
C MET A 361 -7.66 17.44 -37.23
N GLY A 362 -8.90 16.93 -37.11
CA GLY A 362 -9.27 15.60 -37.57
C GLY A 362 -8.68 14.47 -36.76
N VAL A 363 -8.36 14.71 -35.44
CA VAL A 363 -7.81 13.72 -34.55
C VAL A 363 -8.78 13.37 -33.43
N ARG A 364 -8.64 12.15 -32.83
CA ARG A 364 -9.62 11.62 -31.87
C ARG A 364 -9.20 11.77 -30.41
N ASN A 365 -7.92 12.03 -30.13
CA ASN A 365 -7.38 12.12 -28.78
C ASN A 365 -6.12 12.99 -28.75
N LEU A 366 -5.69 13.35 -27.53
CA LEU A 366 -4.51 14.17 -27.27
C LEU A 366 -3.22 13.58 -27.87
N ALA A 367 -3.03 12.27 -27.77
CA ALA A 367 -1.83 11.63 -28.32
C ALA A 367 -1.74 11.78 -29.86
N GLY A 368 -2.89 11.63 -30.55
CA GLY A 368 -2.98 11.85 -31.99
C GLY A 368 -2.73 13.33 -32.36
N PHE A 369 -3.24 14.27 -31.54
CA PHE A 369 -3.00 15.69 -31.71
C PHE A 369 -1.50 16.00 -31.56
N ASN A 370 -0.89 15.60 -30.45
CA ASN A 370 0.52 15.85 -30.17
C ASN A 370 1.44 15.23 -31.22
N ARG A 371 1.12 14.03 -31.70
CA ARG A 371 1.87 13.40 -32.80
C ARG A 371 1.80 14.27 -34.06
N LYS A 372 0.60 14.68 -34.48
CA LYS A 372 0.41 15.48 -35.68
C LYS A 372 1.13 16.82 -35.62
N VAL A 373 1.18 17.45 -34.43
CA VAL A 373 1.93 18.70 -34.22
C VAL A 373 3.42 18.45 -34.33
N LYS A 374 3.96 17.41 -33.70
CA LYS A 374 5.39 17.05 -33.80
C LYS A 374 5.82 16.68 -35.21
N ASP A 375 5.02 15.84 -35.90
CA ASP A 375 5.31 15.43 -37.27
C ASP A 375 5.39 16.67 -38.21
N ALA A 376 4.52 17.66 -38.01
CA ALA A 376 4.51 18.90 -38.78
C ALA A 376 5.69 19.81 -38.43
N GLU A 377 6.08 19.89 -37.15
CA GLU A 377 7.27 20.64 -36.69
C GLU A 377 8.56 20.03 -37.24
N GLU A 378 8.68 18.69 -37.22
CA GLU A 378 9.82 17.95 -37.77
C GLU A 378 9.89 18.06 -39.30
N ALA A 379 8.75 18.18 -39.99
CA ALA A 379 8.70 18.42 -41.43
C ALA A 379 9.05 19.88 -41.85
N GLY A 380 9.20 20.80 -40.88
CA GLY A 380 9.44 22.21 -41.12
C GLY A 380 8.19 23.01 -41.54
N GLU A 381 7.02 22.42 -41.41
CA GLU A 381 5.70 23.02 -41.73
C GLU A 381 4.82 23.13 -40.48
N PRO A 382 5.18 23.98 -39.48
CA PRO A 382 4.44 24.07 -38.24
C PRO A 382 2.99 24.51 -38.46
N LEU A 383 2.07 23.91 -37.73
CA LEU A 383 0.64 24.12 -37.90
C LEU A 383 0.17 25.35 -37.14
N SER A 384 -0.66 26.19 -37.80
CA SER A 384 -1.31 27.34 -37.16
C SER A 384 -2.57 26.94 -36.40
N ASP A 385 -2.94 27.67 -35.35
CA ASP A 385 -4.15 27.40 -34.55
C ASP A 385 -5.43 27.66 -35.38
N PRO A 386 -6.21 26.62 -35.72
CA PRO A 386 -7.44 26.76 -36.54
C PRO A 386 -8.61 27.40 -35.78
N LEU A 387 -8.46 27.60 -34.46
CA LEU A 387 -9.47 28.27 -33.63
C LEU A 387 -9.19 29.76 -33.44
N TYR A 388 -8.03 30.22 -33.90
CA TYR A 388 -7.65 31.63 -33.81
C TYR A 388 -8.57 32.49 -34.69
N LYS A 389 -9.13 33.54 -34.09
CA LYS A 389 -9.92 34.53 -34.80
C LYS A 389 -9.04 35.75 -35.02
N ARG A 390 -8.73 36.04 -36.30
CA ARG A 390 -8.00 37.24 -36.67
C ARG A 390 -8.85 38.47 -36.33
N GLU A 391 -8.29 39.39 -35.57
CA GLU A 391 -8.92 40.67 -35.26
C GLU A 391 -8.49 41.77 -36.24
N SER A 392 -7.32 41.60 -36.90
CA SER A 392 -6.83 42.47 -37.93
C SER A 392 -6.23 41.71 -39.11
N MET A 393 -6.03 42.40 -40.24
CA MET A 393 -5.42 41.81 -41.45
C MET A 393 -3.95 41.41 -41.30
N HIS A 394 -3.28 41.96 -40.30
CA HIS A 394 -1.88 41.69 -40.00
C HIS A 394 -1.64 40.67 -38.90
N ASP A 395 -2.72 40.15 -38.29
CA ASP A 395 -2.63 39.14 -37.26
C ASP A 395 -2.29 37.76 -37.84
N GLU A 396 -1.20 37.20 -37.39
CA GLU A 396 -0.82 35.82 -37.69
C GLU A 396 -1.33 34.90 -36.61
N ALA A 397 -1.97 33.75 -37.02
CA ALA A 397 -2.39 32.75 -36.08
C ALA A 397 -1.17 32.15 -35.34
N PRO A 398 -1.22 32.00 -34.02
CA PRO A 398 -0.15 31.38 -33.27
C PRO A 398 0.08 29.94 -33.72
N LEU A 399 1.33 29.51 -33.69
CA LEU A 399 1.70 28.13 -34.01
C LEU A 399 1.26 27.19 -32.92
N LEU A 400 0.73 26.04 -33.33
CA LEU A 400 0.34 24.99 -32.42
C LEU A 400 1.58 24.37 -31.79
N LYS A 401 1.49 24.13 -30.48
CA LYS A 401 2.47 23.35 -29.68
C LYS A 401 1.82 22.10 -29.16
N THR A 402 2.61 21.12 -28.76
CA THR A 402 2.11 19.96 -28.04
C THR A 402 1.40 20.38 -26.76
N LEU A 403 0.32 19.70 -26.44
CA LEU A 403 -0.47 19.98 -25.23
C LEU A 403 -0.12 18.95 -24.13
N PRO A 404 0.14 19.43 -22.90
CA PRO A 404 0.42 18.54 -21.78
C PRO A 404 -0.83 17.74 -21.36
N THR A 405 -0.61 16.58 -20.78
CA THR A 405 -1.63 15.90 -19.98
C THR A 405 -1.86 16.68 -18.71
N ILE A 406 -3.11 16.88 -18.29
CA ILE A 406 -3.45 17.60 -17.07
C ILE A 406 -3.98 16.62 -16.03
N VAL A 407 -3.43 16.67 -14.83
CA VAL A 407 -3.90 15.87 -13.68
C VAL A 407 -4.40 16.81 -12.60
N VAL A 408 -5.67 16.67 -12.24
CA VAL A 408 -6.30 17.40 -11.13
C VAL A 408 -6.28 16.48 -9.91
N VAL A 409 -5.57 16.89 -8.87
CA VAL A 409 -5.42 16.15 -7.62
C VAL A 409 -6.23 16.86 -6.54
N VAL A 410 -7.12 16.14 -5.87
CA VAL A 410 -7.93 16.64 -4.75
C VAL A 410 -7.61 15.77 -3.53
N ASP A 411 -7.05 16.36 -2.47
CA ASP A 411 -6.66 15.61 -1.27
C ASP A 411 -7.86 15.21 -0.41
N GLU A 412 -8.83 16.10 -0.21
CA GLU A 412 -10.05 15.78 0.53
C GLU A 412 -11.30 16.19 -0.25
N PHE A 413 -11.78 15.26 -1.03
CA PHE A 413 -12.96 15.46 -1.87
C PHE A 413 -14.24 15.67 -1.05
N ALA A 414 -14.33 15.07 0.16
CA ALA A 414 -15.50 15.22 1.01
C ALA A 414 -15.78 16.69 1.38
N ASP A 415 -14.73 17.46 1.66
CA ASP A 415 -14.90 18.86 2.06
C ASP A 415 -15.48 19.71 0.90
N MET A 416 -15.08 19.43 -0.34
CA MET A 416 -15.67 20.06 -1.53
C MET A 416 -17.15 19.69 -1.70
N MET A 417 -17.51 18.42 -1.49
CA MET A 417 -18.89 17.95 -1.60
C MET A 417 -19.78 18.55 -0.53
N MET A 418 -19.26 18.74 0.70
CA MET A 418 -20.02 19.31 1.80
C MET A 418 -20.24 20.82 1.67
N ILE A 419 -19.26 21.56 1.13
CA ILE A 419 -19.30 23.04 1.06
C ILE A 419 -19.96 23.52 -0.23
N VAL A 420 -19.60 22.96 -1.37
CA VAL A 420 -20.07 23.39 -2.70
C VAL A 420 -21.19 22.48 -3.23
N GLY A 421 -21.19 21.21 -2.86
CA GLY A 421 -22.26 20.25 -3.14
C GLY A 421 -22.43 19.91 -4.62
N LYS A 422 -23.70 19.91 -5.09
CA LYS A 422 -24.10 19.42 -6.44
C LYS A 422 -23.31 20.02 -7.60
N LYS A 423 -22.89 21.28 -7.51
CA LYS A 423 -22.14 21.94 -8.58
C LYS A 423 -20.78 21.26 -8.83
N VAL A 424 -20.09 20.87 -7.77
CA VAL A 424 -18.83 20.14 -7.87
C VAL A 424 -19.06 18.72 -8.40
N GLU A 425 -20.10 18.06 -7.91
CA GLU A 425 -20.48 16.72 -8.38
C GLU A 425 -20.73 16.70 -9.90
N GLU A 426 -21.50 17.66 -10.41
CA GLU A 426 -21.81 17.80 -11.85
C GLU A 426 -20.55 18.07 -12.68
N LEU A 427 -19.64 18.94 -12.20
CA LEU A 427 -18.38 19.26 -12.89
C LEU A 427 -17.47 18.02 -12.95
N ILE A 428 -17.32 17.31 -11.85
CA ILE A 428 -16.52 16.08 -11.80
C ILE A 428 -17.12 15.00 -12.69
N ALA A 429 -18.44 14.79 -12.65
CA ALA A 429 -19.11 13.83 -13.52
C ALA A 429 -18.88 14.17 -15.00
N ARG A 430 -18.96 15.46 -15.37
CA ARG A 430 -18.74 15.94 -16.74
C ARG A 430 -17.29 15.69 -17.19
N ILE A 431 -16.31 15.96 -16.32
CA ILE A 431 -14.89 15.65 -16.58
C ILE A 431 -14.74 14.12 -16.72
N ALA A 432 -15.25 13.35 -15.77
CA ALA A 432 -15.08 11.90 -15.76
C ALA A 432 -15.69 11.20 -16.98
N GLN A 433 -16.79 11.74 -17.54
CA GLN A 433 -17.43 11.20 -18.74
C GLN A 433 -16.66 11.47 -20.03
N LYS A 434 -15.99 12.61 -20.13
CA LYS A 434 -15.50 13.10 -21.43
C LYS A 434 -14.02 13.42 -21.47
N ALA A 435 -13.34 13.70 -20.35
CA ALA A 435 -12.01 14.29 -20.36
C ALA A 435 -10.87 13.34 -20.75
N ARG A 436 -11.10 12.02 -20.76
CA ARG A 436 -10.07 11.01 -21.10
C ARG A 436 -9.39 11.31 -22.44
N ALA A 437 -10.17 11.54 -23.50
CA ALA A 437 -9.62 11.79 -24.83
C ALA A 437 -8.91 13.16 -24.94
N ALA A 438 -9.31 14.12 -24.11
CA ALA A 438 -8.66 15.43 -24.00
C ALA A 438 -7.39 15.43 -23.14
N GLY A 439 -7.02 14.29 -22.52
CA GLY A 439 -5.86 14.16 -21.67
C GLY A 439 -5.99 14.92 -20.34
N ILE A 440 -7.18 14.92 -19.74
CA ILE A 440 -7.42 15.51 -18.42
C ILE A 440 -7.90 14.39 -17.49
N HIS A 441 -7.21 14.21 -16.38
CA HIS A 441 -7.41 13.11 -15.43
C HIS A 441 -7.65 13.62 -14.03
N LEU A 442 -8.38 12.85 -13.21
CA LEU A 442 -8.69 13.18 -11.83
C LEU A 442 -8.08 12.15 -10.89
N ILE A 443 -7.47 12.60 -9.81
CA ILE A 443 -7.15 11.82 -8.61
C ILE A 443 -7.94 12.44 -7.47
N LEU A 444 -9.04 11.79 -7.05
CA LEU A 444 -9.91 12.26 -5.99
C LEU A 444 -9.65 11.44 -4.73
N ALA A 445 -9.04 12.05 -3.73
CA ALA A 445 -8.79 11.39 -2.46
C ALA A 445 -9.80 11.83 -1.39
N THR A 446 -10.13 10.91 -0.46
CA THR A 446 -11.00 11.23 0.66
C THR A 446 -10.73 10.34 1.87
N GLN A 447 -10.82 10.92 3.06
CA GLN A 447 -10.78 10.20 4.33
C GLN A 447 -12.19 9.74 4.76
N ARG A 448 -13.25 10.25 4.10
CA ARG A 448 -14.66 9.99 4.43
C ARG A 448 -15.40 9.36 3.24
N PRO A 449 -15.25 8.06 2.99
CA PRO A 449 -15.89 7.37 1.87
C PRO A 449 -17.38 7.07 2.14
N SER A 450 -18.13 8.05 2.64
CA SER A 450 -19.57 7.91 2.89
C SER A 450 -20.38 7.99 1.58
N VAL A 451 -21.64 7.56 1.63
CA VAL A 451 -22.55 7.58 0.46
C VAL A 451 -22.81 9.01 -0.02
N ASP A 452 -22.84 9.97 0.89
CA ASP A 452 -23.05 11.39 0.59
C ASP A 452 -21.86 12.02 -0.15
N VAL A 453 -20.67 11.50 0.06
CA VAL A 453 -19.42 11.94 -0.61
C VAL A 453 -19.23 11.18 -1.91
N ILE A 454 -19.27 9.84 -1.84
CA ILE A 454 -19.11 8.98 -3.00
C ILE A 454 -20.51 8.58 -3.50
N THR A 455 -21.16 9.52 -4.16
CA THR A 455 -22.54 9.38 -4.66
C THR A 455 -22.63 8.35 -5.80
N GLY A 456 -23.86 7.99 -6.17
CA GLY A 456 -24.11 7.12 -7.33
C GLY A 456 -23.55 7.69 -8.63
N LEU A 457 -23.61 9.01 -8.81
CA LEU A 457 -23.09 9.70 -9.99
C LEU A 457 -21.56 9.59 -10.07
N ILE A 458 -20.85 9.79 -8.96
CA ILE A 458 -19.39 9.63 -8.87
C ILE A 458 -19.01 8.16 -9.13
N LYS A 459 -19.70 7.20 -8.48
CA LYS A 459 -19.44 5.77 -8.65
C LYS A 459 -19.59 5.27 -10.09
N ALA A 460 -20.58 5.81 -10.80
CA ALA A 460 -20.86 5.43 -12.19
C ALA A 460 -19.80 5.95 -13.17
N ASN A 461 -19.17 7.08 -12.88
CA ASN A 461 -18.25 7.75 -13.79
C ASN A 461 -16.76 7.55 -13.44
N ILE A 462 -16.44 7.14 -12.21
CA ILE A 462 -15.07 6.84 -11.77
C ILE A 462 -14.99 5.36 -11.36
N PRO A 463 -14.71 4.46 -12.30
CA PRO A 463 -14.71 3.04 -12.04
C PRO A 463 -13.48 2.56 -11.27
N THR A 464 -12.34 3.23 -11.44
CA THR A 464 -11.09 2.82 -10.79
C THR A 464 -11.01 3.37 -9.37
N ARG A 465 -10.74 2.49 -8.43
CA ARG A 465 -10.71 2.82 -7.01
C ARG A 465 -9.55 2.14 -6.32
N ILE A 466 -8.87 2.88 -5.46
CA ILE A 466 -7.85 2.38 -4.53
C ILE A 466 -8.39 2.63 -3.11
N ALA A 467 -8.52 1.57 -2.33
CA ALA A 467 -8.92 1.68 -0.93
C ALA A 467 -7.74 1.26 -0.04
N PHE A 468 -7.30 2.19 0.79
CA PHE A 468 -6.52 1.91 1.98
C PHE A 468 -7.49 1.42 3.07
N GLN A 469 -6.99 1.23 4.28
CA GLN A 469 -7.87 0.86 5.39
C GLN A 469 -8.95 1.93 5.60
N VAL A 470 -10.22 1.50 5.58
CA VAL A 470 -11.40 2.32 5.87
C VAL A 470 -12.11 1.76 7.09
N SER A 471 -12.80 2.59 7.85
CA SER A 471 -13.60 2.19 9.02
C SER A 471 -14.88 1.47 8.61
#